data_b98fd9dc00616f38c58eba9d8a7f46e4
#
_entry.id   b98fd9dc00616f38c58eba9d8a7f46e4
#
_cell.length_a   1.000
_cell.length_b   1.000
_cell.length_c   1.000
_cell.angle_alpha   90.00
_cell.angle_beta   90.00
_cell.angle_gamma   90.00
#
_symmetry.space_group_name_H-M   'P 1'
#
loop_
_entity.id
_entity.type
_entity.pdbx_description
1 polymer ?
#
loop_
_entity_poly.entity_id
_entity_poly.type
_entity_poly.pdbx_seq_one_letter_code
_entity_poly.pdbx_strand_id
1 'polypeptide(L)'
;VKENKSWIFKKKQIEENIKKKKFILVDSRIQDRFEGRVEEPRPGLKRGHIKNAVNIPFKDCVDLEKNMLKDKSELEKLFNQKNIRNTDDVVFYCGSGTSCAVNAFTWYKITGKSPQIYMGSWSEFGKK
;
A
#
# COMPACT_ATOMS: atom_id res chain seq x y z
N VAL A 1 25.08 -9.93 -5.75
CA VAL A 1 24.00 -8.98 -5.68
C VAL A 1 23.60 -8.70 -4.26
N LYS A 2 23.45 -7.45 -3.95
CA LYS A 2 22.97 -7.07 -2.64
C LYS A 2 21.60 -7.60 -2.37
N GLU A 3 21.43 -8.10 -1.20
CA GLU A 3 20.10 -8.51 -0.78
C GLU A 3 19.19 -7.32 -0.62
N ASN A 4 17.99 -7.46 -1.10
CA ASN A 4 16.99 -6.42 -0.93
C ASN A 4 16.05 -6.76 0.21
N LYS A 5 16.62 -7.13 1.33
CA LYS A 5 15.83 -7.49 2.50
C LYS A 5 14.96 -6.36 2.97
N SER A 6 15.36 -5.12 2.66
CA SER A 6 14.63 -3.94 3.08
C SER A 6 13.33 -3.74 2.35
N TRP A 7 13.06 -4.47 1.27
CA TRP A 7 11.81 -4.28 0.55
C TRP A 7 10.67 -5.17 1.05
N ILE A 8 10.98 -6.11 1.95
CA ILE A 8 9.95 -6.93 2.60
C ILE A 8 9.89 -6.53 4.06
N PHE A 9 8.75 -6.01 4.50
CA PHE A 9 8.58 -5.50 5.84
C PHE A 9 7.76 -6.46 6.69
N LYS A 10 8.05 -6.49 7.99
CA LYS A 10 7.37 -7.34 8.96
C LYS A 10 6.53 -6.49 9.89
N LYS A 11 5.59 -7.15 10.57
CA LYS A 11 4.65 -6.47 11.46
C LYS A 11 5.34 -5.55 12.46
N LYS A 12 6.44 -5.99 13.03
CA LYS A 12 7.16 -5.18 14.02
C LYS A 12 7.59 -3.83 13.45
N GLN A 13 8.08 -3.83 12.22
CA GLN A 13 8.51 -2.61 11.57
C GLN A 13 7.35 -1.66 11.33
N ILE A 14 6.18 -2.22 11.01
CA ILE A 14 4.97 -1.42 10.81
C ILE A 14 4.52 -0.81 12.13
N GLU A 15 4.53 -1.59 13.20
CA GLU A 15 4.14 -1.10 14.52
C GLU A 15 5.05 0.03 14.98
N GLU A 16 6.34 -0.11 14.75
CA GLU A 16 7.29 0.94 15.12
C GLU A 16 7.04 2.21 14.33
N ASN A 17 6.69 2.07 13.06
CA ASN A 17 6.46 3.23 12.21
C ASN A 17 5.25 4.05 12.62
N ILE A 18 4.29 3.45 13.30
CA ILE A 18 3.13 4.20 13.80
C ILE A 18 3.58 5.35 14.69
N LYS A 19 4.63 5.12 15.48
CA LYS A 19 5.18 6.15 16.35
C LYS A 19 6.24 6.99 15.66
N LYS A 20 7.15 6.34 14.93
CA LYS A 20 8.33 7.01 14.38
C LYS A 20 8.08 7.71 13.05
N LYS A 21 7.08 7.26 12.31
CA LYS A 21 6.68 7.86 11.03
C LYS A 21 7.85 8.03 10.05
N LYS A 22 8.67 6.99 9.95
CA LYS A 22 9.84 7.02 9.07
C LYS A 22 9.49 6.84 7.60
N PHE A 23 8.37 6.18 7.32
CA PHE A 23 7.91 6.00 5.94
C PHE A 23 6.40 6.15 5.89
N ILE A 24 5.91 6.36 4.67
CA ILE A 24 4.48 6.46 4.43
C ILE A 24 3.95 5.07 4.14
N LEU A 25 2.90 4.68 4.85
CA LEU A 25 2.27 3.38 4.66
C LEU A 25 1.04 3.56 3.80
N VAL A 26 0.96 2.82 2.69
CA VAL A 26 -0.14 2.94 1.74
C VAL A 26 -0.96 1.66 1.75
N ASP A 27 -2.26 1.82 1.99
CA ASP A 27 -3.23 0.73 1.93
C ASP A 27 -3.78 0.65 0.51
N SER A 28 -3.64 -0.50 -0.11
CA SER A 28 -4.01 -0.69 -1.52
C SER A 28 -5.41 -1.26 -1.70
N ARG A 29 -6.15 -1.48 -0.61
CA ARG A 29 -7.51 -2.01 -0.68
C ARG A 29 -8.48 -0.95 -1.18
N ILE A 30 -9.68 -1.38 -1.56
CA ILE A 30 -10.72 -0.43 -1.94
C ILE A 30 -11.05 0.48 -0.75
N GLN A 31 -11.54 1.66 -1.07
CA GLN A 31 -11.78 2.70 -0.06
C GLN A 31 -12.74 2.25 1.03
N ASP A 32 -13.78 1.52 0.67
CA ASP A 32 -14.76 1.07 1.67
C ASP A 32 -14.14 0.17 2.73
N ARG A 33 -13.21 -0.68 2.34
CA ARG A 33 -12.51 -1.53 3.31
C ARG A 33 -11.55 -0.71 4.17
N PHE A 34 -10.85 0.22 3.54
CA PHE A 34 -9.94 1.11 4.26
C PHE A 34 -10.66 1.91 5.33
N GLU A 35 -11.82 2.43 5.01
CA GLU A 35 -12.58 3.26 5.93
C GLU A 35 -13.44 2.47 6.92
N GLY A 36 -13.47 1.16 6.78
CA GLY A 36 -14.21 0.31 7.70
C GLY A 36 -15.72 0.30 7.47
N ARG A 37 -16.16 0.69 6.30
CA ARG A 37 -17.59 0.71 5.98
C ARG A 37 -18.18 -0.67 5.72
N VAL A 38 -17.34 -1.62 5.34
CA VAL A 38 -17.77 -2.98 5.02
C VAL A 38 -16.94 -3.96 5.82
N GLU A 39 -17.48 -5.16 6.00
CA GLU A 39 -16.74 -6.21 6.68
C GLU A 39 -15.66 -6.78 5.77
N GLU A 40 -14.61 -7.30 6.38
CA GLU A 40 -13.57 -7.95 5.63
C GLU A 40 -14.07 -9.29 5.09
N PRO A 41 -13.65 -9.66 3.87
CA PRO A 41 -14.07 -10.94 3.29
C PRO A 41 -13.64 -12.13 4.11
N ARG A 42 -12.53 -12.02 4.84
CA ARG A 42 -12.04 -13.11 5.68
C ARG A 42 -12.52 -12.94 7.09
N PRO A 43 -12.92 -14.04 7.75
CA PRO A 43 -13.40 -13.95 9.13
C PRO A 43 -12.26 -13.61 10.09
N GLY A 44 -12.63 -13.08 11.24
CA GLY A 44 -11.66 -12.81 12.29
C GLY A 44 -10.84 -11.55 12.13
N LEU A 45 -11.20 -10.70 11.17
CA LEU A 45 -10.48 -9.44 10.94
C LEU A 45 -11.33 -8.24 11.33
N LYS A 46 -10.66 -7.24 11.88
CA LYS A 46 -11.31 -5.98 12.22
C LYS A 46 -11.58 -5.17 10.96
N ARG A 47 -12.50 -4.23 11.05
CA ARG A 47 -12.70 -3.24 9.99
C ARG A 47 -11.70 -2.11 10.19
N GLY A 48 -11.41 -1.41 9.09
CA GLY A 48 -10.57 -0.23 9.15
C GLY A 48 -9.19 -0.46 8.55
N HIS A 49 -8.21 0.27 9.06
CA HIS A 49 -6.86 0.25 8.47
C HIS A 49 -5.80 0.48 9.55
N ILE A 50 -4.55 0.32 9.15
CA ILE A 50 -3.42 0.57 10.05
C ILE A 50 -3.32 2.08 10.30
N LYS A 51 -3.12 2.44 11.55
CA LYS A 51 -3.04 3.84 11.95
C LYS A 51 -2.00 4.59 11.11
N ASN A 52 -2.36 5.78 10.67
CA ASN A 52 -1.53 6.66 9.87
C ASN A 52 -1.35 6.23 8.42
N ALA A 53 -1.96 5.13 7.99
CA ALA A 53 -1.89 4.72 6.59
C ALA A 53 -2.74 5.65 5.73
N VAL A 54 -2.34 5.81 4.47
CA VAL A 54 -3.14 6.50 3.48
C VAL A 54 -3.65 5.48 2.47
N ASN A 55 -4.75 5.80 1.81
CA ASN A 55 -5.39 4.85 0.89
C ASN A 55 -5.16 5.27 -0.55
N ILE A 56 -4.58 4.35 -1.32
CA ILE A 56 -4.54 4.45 -2.77
C ILE A 56 -5.02 3.11 -3.29
N PRO A 57 -6.32 2.98 -3.59
CA PRO A 57 -6.85 1.70 -4.07
C PRO A 57 -6.11 1.25 -5.34
N PHE A 58 -5.74 -0.02 -5.38
CA PHE A 58 -4.98 -0.52 -6.53
C PHE A 58 -5.74 -0.33 -7.84
N LYS A 59 -7.06 -0.34 -7.79
CA LYS A 59 -7.88 -0.15 -8.99
C LYS A 59 -7.70 1.24 -9.60
N ASP A 60 -7.36 2.22 -8.78
CA ASP A 60 -7.16 3.57 -9.29
C ASP A 60 -5.90 3.70 -10.12
N CYS A 61 -4.99 2.75 -10.02
CA CYS A 61 -3.74 2.75 -10.77
C CYS A 61 -3.87 2.07 -12.13
N VAL A 62 -4.98 1.41 -12.40
CA VAL A 62 -5.17 0.59 -13.59
C VAL A 62 -6.21 1.20 -14.52
N ASP A 63 -5.89 1.18 -15.81
CA ASP A 63 -6.87 1.48 -16.84
C ASP A 63 -7.57 0.18 -17.19
N LEU A 64 -8.81 0.03 -16.75
CA LEU A 64 -9.55 -1.23 -16.91
C LEU A 64 -9.86 -1.56 -18.36
N GLU A 65 -10.04 -0.54 -19.20
CA GLU A 65 -10.31 -0.77 -20.61
C GLU A 65 -9.11 -1.34 -21.33
N LYS A 66 -7.93 -0.82 -21.01
CA LYS A 66 -6.68 -1.27 -21.63
C LYS A 66 -6.03 -2.42 -20.89
N ASN A 67 -6.53 -2.70 -19.69
CA ASN A 67 -6.00 -3.75 -18.83
C ASN A 67 -4.50 -3.57 -18.55
N MET A 68 -4.11 -2.33 -18.24
CA MET A 68 -2.74 -1.97 -17.95
C MET A 68 -2.69 -0.79 -17.00
N LEU A 69 -1.50 -0.48 -16.50
CA LEU A 69 -1.33 0.67 -15.62
C LEU A 69 -1.61 1.97 -16.38
N LYS A 70 -2.12 2.95 -15.66
CA LYS A 70 -2.35 4.28 -16.23
C LYS A 70 -1.01 4.94 -16.58
N ASP A 71 -1.09 6.04 -17.30
CA ASP A 71 0.11 6.80 -17.67
C ASP A 71 0.83 7.34 -16.45
N LYS A 72 2.13 7.53 -16.58
CA LYS A 72 2.96 8.00 -15.48
C LYS A 72 2.43 9.30 -14.89
N SER A 73 2.01 10.25 -15.72
CA SER A 73 1.51 11.53 -15.22
C SER A 73 0.25 11.38 -14.40
N GLU A 74 -0.64 10.47 -14.81
CA GLU A 74 -1.86 10.20 -14.05
C GLU A 74 -1.55 9.54 -12.72
N LEU A 75 -0.60 8.60 -12.73
CA LEU A 75 -0.18 7.91 -11.52
C LEU A 75 0.48 8.88 -10.54
N GLU A 76 1.30 9.78 -11.04
CA GLU A 76 1.93 10.78 -10.18
C GLU A 76 0.90 11.66 -9.50
N LYS A 77 -0.17 12.00 -10.20
CA LYS A 77 -1.25 12.80 -9.60
C LYS A 77 -1.92 12.06 -8.45
N LEU A 78 -2.12 10.75 -8.59
CA LEU A 78 -2.73 9.97 -7.51
C LEU A 78 -1.92 10.06 -6.23
N PHE A 79 -0.61 9.93 -6.35
CA PHE A 79 0.25 9.98 -5.18
C PHE A 79 0.37 11.41 -4.63
N ASN A 80 0.46 12.39 -5.51
CA ASN A 80 0.56 13.78 -5.09
C ASN A 80 -0.70 14.25 -4.35
N GLN A 81 -1.87 13.74 -4.74
CA GLN A 81 -3.11 14.07 -4.05
C GLN A 81 -3.11 13.59 -2.60
N LYS A 82 -2.30 12.59 -2.31
CA LYS A 82 -2.16 12.06 -0.96
C LYS A 82 -0.93 12.62 -0.24
N ASN A 83 -0.34 13.67 -0.81
CA ASN A 83 0.85 14.33 -0.25
C ASN A 83 2.07 13.41 -0.20
N ILE A 84 2.17 12.50 -1.15
CA ILE A 84 3.32 11.60 -1.27
C ILE A 84 4.21 12.11 -2.40
N ARG A 85 5.46 12.40 -2.06
CA ARG A 85 6.43 12.91 -3.02
C ARG A 85 7.34 11.78 -3.49
N ASN A 86 7.95 11.98 -4.68
CA ASN A 86 8.85 10.96 -5.24
C ASN A 86 10.05 10.65 -4.35
N THR A 87 10.39 11.57 -3.45
CA THR A 87 11.50 11.40 -2.52
C THR A 87 11.13 10.68 -1.24
N ASP A 88 9.84 10.46 -1.00
CA ASP A 88 9.39 9.80 0.22
C ASP A 88 9.67 8.30 0.18
N ASP A 89 9.87 7.73 1.35
CA ASP A 89 9.92 6.27 1.51
C ASP A 89 8.49 5.77 1.71
N VAL A 90 8.09 4.78 0.91
CA VAL A 90 6.72 4.30 0.90
C VAL A 90 6.69 2.78 1.00
N VAL A 91 5.82 2.27 1.86
CA VAL A 91 5.59 0.83 2.02
C VAL A 91 4.14 0.53 1.74
N PHE A 92 3.86 -0.51 0.99
CA PHE A 92 2.51 -0.86 0.57
C PHE A 92 2.00 -2.10 1.29
N TYR A 93 0.69 -2.12 1.57
CA TYR A 93 0.03 -3.32 2.06
C TYR A 93 -1.38 -3.38 1.48
N CYS A 94 -2.01 -4.55 1.63
CA CYS A 94 -3.39 -4.75 1.17
C CYS A 94 -4.09 -5.73 2.12
N GLY A 95 -5.02 -6.52 1.61
CA GLY A 95 -5.70 -7.51 2.45
C GLY A 95 -4.83 -8.71 2.74
N SER A 96 -4.30 -9.33 1.69
CA SER A 96 -3.55 -10.58 1.79
C SER A 96 -2.12 -10.50 1.28
N GLY A 97 -1.70 -9.34 0.83
CA GLY A 97 -0.35 -9.17 0.31
C GLY A 97 -0.24 -9.33 -1.20
N THR A 98 -1.36 -9.48 -1.91
CA THR A 98 -1.34 -9.66 -3.37
C THR A 98 -1.65 -8.38 -4.14
N SER A 99 -2.70 -7.66 -3.76
CA SER A 99 -3.13 -6.46 -4.50
C SER A 99 -2.13 -5.32 -4.40
N CYS A 100 -1.36 -5.28 -3.32
CA CYS A 100 -0.38 -4.20 -3.13
C CYS A 100 0.75 -4.26 -4.15
N ALA A 101 0.93 -5.38 -4.83
CA ALA A 101 1.93 -5.48 -5.88
C ALA A 101 1.64 -4.48 -7.02
N VAL A 102 0.38 -4.23 -7.31
CA VAL A 102 0.01 -3.25 -8.34
C VAL A 102 0.52 -1.86 -7.96
N ASN A 103 0.28 -1.45 -6.72
CA ASN A 103 0.74 -0.16 -6.23
C ASN A 103 2.26 -0.09 -6.15
N ALA A 104 2.89 -1.18 -5.75
CA ALA A 104 4.35 -1.23 -5.68
C ALA A 104 4.98 -1.07 -7.06
N PHE A 105 4.43 -1.73 -8.07
CA PHE A 105 4.88 -1.55 -9.45
C PHE A 105 4.64 -0.13 -9.93
N THR A 106 3.51 0.45 -9.55
CA THR A 106 3.20 1.83 -9.89
C THR A 106 4.26 2.77 -9.32
N TRP A 107 4.61 2.56 -8.07
CA TRP A 107 5.63 3.38 -7.40
C TRP A 107 6.98 3.23 -8.10
N TYR A 108 7.34 2.01 -8.47
CA TYR A 108 8.56 1.78 -9.23
C TYR A 108 8.54 2.51 -10.57
N LYS A 109 7.41 2.47 -11.26
CA LYS A 109 7.27 3.15 -12.55
C LYS A 109 7.45 4.66 -12.41
N ILE A 110 6.94 5.24 -11.32
CA ILE A 110 7.04 6.68 -11.08
C ILE A 110 8.45 7.10 -10.66
N THR A 111 9.07 6.34 -9.76
CA THR A 111 10.26 6.80 -9.05
C THR A 111 11.53 6.02 -9.39
N GLY A 112 11.41 4.83 -9.94
CA GLY A 112 12.56 3.93 -10.13
C GLY A 112 13.01 3.25 -8.85
N LYS A 113 12.34 3.49 -7.73
CA LYS A 113 12.70 2.87 -6.46
C LYS A 113 12.15 1.46 -6.36
N SER A 114 12.89 0.58 -5.69
CA SER A 114 12.44 -0.78 -5.45
C SER A 114 11.14 -0.79 -4.65
N PRO A 115 10.20 -1.68 -4.99
CA PRO A 115 8.96 -1.80 -4.22
C PRO A 115 9.25 -2.22 -2.79
N GLN A 116 8.50 -1.67 -1.84
CA GLN A 116 8.59 -2.05 -0.42
C GLN A 116 7.21 -2.47 0.03
N ILE A 117 7.10 -3.69 0.54
CA ILE A 117 5.80 -4.31 0.82
C ILE A 117 5.79 -4.92 2.21
N TYR A 118 4.67 -4.68 2.93
CA TYR A 118 4.37 -5.41 4.15
C TYR A 118 3.53 -6.63 3.76
N MET A 119 4.18 -7.78 3.67
CA MET A 119 3.53 -8.99 3.15
C MET A 119 2.41 -9.51 4.02
N GLY A 120 2.52 -9.39 5.34
CA GLY A 120 1.45 -9.84 6.24
C GLY A 120 0.16 -9.10 6.02
N SER A 121 0.26 -7.82 5.68
CA SER A 121 -0.87 -6.98 5.33
C SER A 121 -1.97 -7.00 6.37
N TRP A 122 -3.19 -6.64 5.98
CA TRP A 122 -4.31 -6.58 6.94
C TRP A 122 -4.68 -7.95 7.49
N SER A 123 -4.44 -9.01 6.72
CA SER A 123 -4.75 -10.37 7.21
C SER A 123 -3.95 -10.71 8.46
N GLU A 124 -2.81 -10.07 8.66
CA GLU A 124 -2.02 -10.23 9.88
C GLU A 124 -2.31 -9.12 10.88
N PHE A 125 -2.23 -7.88 10.44
CA PHE A 125 -2.33 -6.72 11.33
C PHE A 125 -3.75 -6.51 11.87
N GLY A 126 -4.76 -6.88 11.09
CA GLY A 126 -6.15 -6.66 11.47
C GLY A 126 -6.79 -7.78 12.28
N LYS A 127 -6.04 -8.77 12.70
CA LYS A 127 -6.61 -9.85 13.51
C LYS A 127 -7.20 -9.33 14.80
N LYS A 128 -8.38 -9.86 15.12
CA LYS A 128 -9.06 -9.52 16.38
C LYS A 128 -8.35 -10.13 17.56
#